data_4a1d09dcca6237c77a9157d26133912a
#
_entry.id   4a1d09dcca6237c77a9157d26133912a
#
_cell.length_a   1.000
_cell.length_b   1.000
_cell.length_c   1.000
_cell.angle_alpha   90.00
_cell.angle_beta   90.00
_cell.angle_gamma   90.00
#
_symmetry.space_group_name_H-M   'P 1'
#
loop_
_entity.id
_entity.type
_entity.pdbx_description
1 polymer ?
#
loop_
_entity_poly.entity_id
_entity_poly.type
_entity_poly.pdbx_seq_one_letter_code
_entity_poly.pdbx_strand_id
1 'polypeptide(L)'
;IMPKCTHMGGAEFLEKNLADNENLEMWDGELYLEMHRGTFTTKSDMKRANRRLENKFRNAEMLSVLRGEDNRDKITSLYKKLLINQFHDILPGSHIHPVYEDAMADYKEIEAELDKIIGTGSKYFNTLNFKRDALTFVPNKKGTSTRYGEKGNWLIPDIPALSSASLRKTYVNGEWIEIDETVETPYYSVKFNGDGSIASLYDKELGREWADGDFNKLKIYTDCPGNYDAWDILPNYKDKQIDITVSKPLSLFEKDSECASFLTELKTEKSTWTMIIRLFRRSRGIEVENIVDWNEKHKLAKAEFGCNVLTRKALCDTSAGFIERDTHKNTSWQQARFETCHHKWCDLAETDGGVA
;
A
#
# COMPACT_ATOMS: atom_id res chain seq x y z
N ILE A 1 47.81 21.34 16.09
CA ILE A 1 48.27 20.59 14.89
C ILE A 1 47.03 20.20 14.14
N MET A 2 46.84 20.75 12.93
CA MET A 2 45.76 20.35 12.08
C MET A 2 46.08 19.05 11.35
N PRO A 3 45.19 18.11 11.18
CA PRO A 3 45.40 16.92 10.36
C PRO A 3 45.62 17.33 8.89
N LYS A 4 46.49 16.59 8.22
CA LYS A 4 46.73 16.78 6.78
C LYS A 4 45.57 16.14 6.02
N CYS A 5 44.80 16.94 5.27
CA CYS A 5 43.71 16.48 4.45
C CYS A 5 44.09 16.41 2.97
N THR A 6 43.59 15.42 2.27
CA THR A 6 43.77 15.22 0.85
C THR A 6 42.39 15.03 0.20
N HIS A 7 42.08 15.79 -0.86
CA HIS A 7 40.90 15.53 -1.67
C HIS A 7 41.16 14.42 -2.66
N MET A 8 40.21 13.48 -2.76
CA MET A 8 40.27 12.38 -3.74
C MET A 8 38.89 11.94 -4.17
N GLY A 9 38.81 11.23 -5.28
CA GLY A 9 37.59 10.62 -5.75
C GLY A 9 37.13 9.47 -4.86
N GLY A 10 35.82 9.14 -4.84
CA GLY A 10 35.27 8.07 -4.01
C GLY A 10 35.90 6.70 -4.29
N ALA A 11 36.17 6.35 -5.55
CA ALA A 11 36.85 5.11 -5.92
C ALA A 11 38.26 5.06 -5.35
N GLU A 12 39.03 6.12 -5.53
CA GLU A 12 40.41 6.19 -4.99
C GLU A 12 40.43 6.12 -3.45
N PHE A 13 39.44 6.74 -2.79
CA PHE A 13 39.30 6.66 -1.34
C PHE A 13 39.02 5.22 -0.88
N LEU A 14 38.10 4.52 -1.55
CA LEU A 14 37.77 3.15 -1.22
C LEU A 14 38.95 2.21 -1.47
N GLU A 15 39.64 2.34 -2.61
CA GLU A 15 40.83 1.53 -2.93
C GLU A 15 41.91 1.68 -1.88
N LYS A 16 42.23 2.91 -1.46
CA LYS A 16 43.24 3.16 -0.43
C LYS A 16 42.83 2.59 0.93
N ASN A 17 41.57 2.77 1.34
CA ASN A 17 41.13 2.27 2.64
C ASN A 17 40.96 0.75 2.67
N LEU A 18 40.58 0.11 1.56
CA LEU A 18 40.52 -1.35 1.47
C LEU A 18 41.88 -1.99 1.47
N ALA A 19 42.89 -1.38 0.80
CA ALA A 19 44.26 -1.90 0.78
C ALA A 19 44.93 -1.92 2.18
N ASP A 20 44.56 -0.94 3.02
CA ASP A 20 45.19 -0.77 4.34
C ASP A 20 44.36 -1.40 5.49
N ASN A 21 43.23 -2.01 5.24
CA ASN A 21 42.27 -2.43 6.27
C ASN A 21 41.73 -3.85 6.02
N GLU A 22 42.52 -4.85 6.50
CA GLU A 22 42.15 -6.28 6.35
C GLU A 22 41.01 -6.73 7.28
N ASN A 23 40.62 -5.91 8.27
CA ASN A 23 39.65 -6.25 9.31
C ASN A 23 38.40 -5.36 9.23
N LEU A 24 37.80 -5.22 8.05
CA LEU A 24 36.49 -4.54 7.92
C LEU A 24 35.39 -5.41 8.53
N GLU A 25 34.54 -4.78 9.33
CA GLU A 25 33.32 -5.44 9.82
C GLU A 25 32.39 -5.77 8.66
N MET A 26 31.90 -7.00 8.66
CA MET A 26 30.90 -7.45 7.70
C MET A 26 29.51 -7.23 8.30
N TRP A 27 28.67 -6.48 7.61
CA TRP A 27 27.25 -6.36 7.92
C TRP A 27 26.45 -7.18 6.92
N ASP A 28 25.66 -8.14 7.44
CA ASP A 28 24.72 -8.92 6.66
C ASP A 28 23.29 -8.57 7.09
N GLY A 29 22.49 -8.05 6.16
CA GLY A 29 21.11 -7.65 6.38
C GLY A 29 20.82 -6.18 6.09
N GLU A 30 19.67 -5.69 6.58
CA GLU A 30 19.18 -4.33 6.34
C GLU A 30 20.04 -3.29 7.10
N LEU A 31 20.52 -2.28 6.39
CA LEU A 31 21.04 -1.06 6.99
C LEU A 31 19.87 -0.16 7.38
N TYR A 32 19.29 -0.44 8.54
CA TYR A 32 18.14 0.29 9.05
C TYR A 32 18.57 1.62 9.69
N LEU A 33 17.90 2.70 9.29
CA LEU A 33 18.06 4.02 9.88
C LEU A 33 16.97 4.24 10.92
N GLU A 34 17.32 4.47 12.18
CA GLU A 34 16.40 4.71 13.30
C GLU A 34 15.79 6.13 13.31
N MET A 35 16.00 6.90 12.27
CA MET A 35 15.51 8.25 12.07
C MET A 35 14.64 8.31 10.81
N HIS A 36 13.91 9.42 10.63
CA HIS A 36 13.14 9.73 9.41
C HIS A 36 11.97 8.78 9.12
N ARG A 37 11.41 8.12 10.12
CA ARG A 37 10.28 7.17 9.96
C ARG A 37 8.99 7.86 9.53
N GLY A 38 8.80 9.12 9.89
CA GLY A 38 7.65 9.93 9.49
C GLY A 38 7.58 10.17 7.99
N THR A 39 8.72 10.16 7.29
CA THR A 39 8.80 10.36 5.84
C THR A 39 8.09 9.26 5.04
N PHE A 40 7.81 8.12 5.61
CA PHE A 40 7.05 7.05 4.94
C PHE A 40 5.60 7.42 4.66
N THR A 41 5.01 8.32 5.44
CA THR A 41 3.59 8.68 5.35
C THR A 41 3.33 10.18 5.23
N THR A 42 4.29 11.05 5.52
CA THR A 42 4.16 12.50 5.37
C THR A 42 3.82 12.86 3.92
N LYS A 43 2.75 13.65 3.70
CA LYS A 43 2.24 13.96 2.36
C LYS A 43 1.94 12.68 1.55
N SER A 44 1.11 11.82 2.09
CA SER A 44 0.78 10.49 1.53
C SER A 44 0.17 10.54 0.13
N ASP A 45 -0.49 11.63 -0.25
CA ASP A 45 -1.02 11.90 -1.59
C ASP A 45 0.08 11.94 -2.66
N MET A 46 1.24 12.53 -2.35
CA MET A 46 2.41 12.53 -3.24
C MET A 46 2.97 11.11 -3.43
N LYS A 47 3.10 10.35 -2.35
CA LYS A 47 3.56 8.95 -2.39
C LYS A 47 2.63 8.07 -3.21
N ARG A 48 1.33 8.26 -3.02
CA ARG A 48 0.30 7.58 -3.81
C ARG A 48 0.38 7.96 -5.30
N ALA A 49 0.56 9.24 -5.62
CA ALA A 49 0.72 9.71 -6.99
C ALA A 49 1.99 9.12 -7.62
N ASN A 50 3.13 9.18 -6.93
CA ASN A 50 4.39 8.60 -7.40
C ASN A 50 4.23 7.11 -7.71
N ARG A 51 3.69 6.32 -6.78
CA ARG A 51 3.48 4.87 -6.98
C ARG A 51 2.55 4.55 -8.15
N ARG A 52 1.48 5.33 -8.31
CA ARG A 52 0.57 5.18 -9.45
C ARG A 52 1.28 5.47 -10.78
N LEU A 53 2.10 6.50 -10.83
CA LEU A 53 2.87 6.86 -12.03
C LEU A 53 3.91 5.81 -12.39
N GLU A 54 4.66 5.26 -11.44
CA GLU A 54 5.60 4.17 -11.70
C GLU A 54 4.91 2.99 -12.42
N ASN A 55 3.71 2.61 -11.97
CA ASN A 55 2.93 1.57 -12.64
C ASN A 55 2.45 2.00 -14.04
N LYS A 56 2.03 3.26 -14.21
CA LYS A 56 1.62 3.78 -15.53
C LYS A 56 2.77 3.85 -16.51
N PHE A 57 3.97 4.24 -16.08
CA PHE A 57 5.18 4.21 -16.91
C PHE A 57 5.43 2.81 -17.44
N ARG A 58 5.49 1.82 -16.56
CA ARG A 58 5.66 0.43 -16.96
C ARG A 58 4.60 -0.01 -17.97
N ASN A 59 3.34 0.35 -17.75
CA ASN A 59 2.26 0.01 -18.67
C ASN A 59 2.42 0.74 -20.03
N ALA A 60 2.80 2.00 -20.04
CA ALA A 60 3.02 2.76 -21.26
C ALA A 60 4.17 2.17 -22.11
N GLU A 61 5.29 1.82 -21.48
CA GLU A 61 6.42 1.15 -22.15
C GLU A 61 6.01 -0.19 -22.75
N MET A 62 5.38 -1.06 -21.95
CA MET A 62 4.96 -2.38 -22.41
C MET A 62 3.94 -2.29 -23.55
N LEU A 63 2.97 -1.37 -23.45
CA LEU A 63 1.97 -1.18 -24.51
C LEU A 63 2.56 -0.62 -25.78
N SER A 64 3.53 0.32 -25.69
CA SER A 64 4.25 0.82 -26.85
C SER A 64 4.95 -0.31 -27.59
N VAL A 65 5.65 -1.21 -26.88
CA VAL A 65 6.29 -2.38 -27.48
C VAL A 65 5.26 -3.32 -28.11
N LEU A 66 4.20 -3.67 -27.39
CA LEU A 66 3.16 -4.60 -27.87
C LEU A 66 2.39 -4.07 -29.09
N ARG A 67 2.34 -2.74 -29.28
CA ARG A 67 1.69 -2.07 -30.41
C ARG A 67 2.65 -1.71 -31.55
N GLY A 68 3.96 -1.86 -31.34
CA GLY A 68 4.99 -1.42 -32.29
C GLY A 68 5.09 0.10 -32.41
N GLU A 69 4.75 0.84 -31.36
CA GLU A 69 4.80 2.30 -31.29
C GLU A 69 6.13 2.77 -30.68
N ASP A 70 6.73 3.83 -31.24
CA ASP A 70 7.94 4.43 -30.66
C ASP A 70 7.59 5.68 -29.82
N ASN A 71 7.44 5.48 -28.52
CA ASN A 71 7.18 6.52 -27.54
C ASN A 71 8.37 6.79 -26.61
N ARG A 72 9.58 6.29 -26.93
CA ARG A 72 10.76 6.31 -26.03
C ARG A 72 11.15 7.72 -25.57
N ASP A 73 11.27 8.67 -26.50
CA ASP A 73 11.71 10.02 -26.16
C ASP A 73 10.70 10.72 -25.25
N LYS A 74 9.42 10.55 -25.54
CA LYS A 74 8.34 11.09 -24.72
C LYS A 74 8.34 10.47 -23.31
N ILE A 75 8.38 9.15 -23.21
CA ILE A 75 8.43 8.44 -21.93
C ILE A 75 9.67 8.85 -21.14
N THR A 76 10.85 8.94 -21.79
CA THR A 76 12.10 9.37 -21.15
C THR A 76 11.99 10.79 -20.59
N SER A 77 11.37 11.71 -21.32
CA SER A 77 11.21 13.10 -20.85
C SER A 77 10.31 13.16 -19.60
N LEU A 78 9.24 12.36 -19.57
CA LEU A 78 8.33 12.27 -18.43
C LEU A 78 8.99 11.58 -17.22
N TYR A 79 9.82 10.54 -17.46
CA TYR A 79 10.61 9.91 -16.40
C TYR A 79 11.56 10.90 -15.72
N LYS A 80 12.23 11.76 -16.48
CA LYS A 80 13.10 12.79 -15.91
C LYS A 80 12.34 13.71 -14.95
N LYS A 81 11.10 14.09 -15.27
CA LYS A 81 10.25 14.86 -14.37
C LYS A 81 9.91 14.07 -13.09
N LEU A 82 9.52 12.80 -13.24
CA LEU A 82 9.24 11.95 -12.06
C LEU A 82 10.46 11.80 -11.16
N LEU A 83 11.64 11.57 -11.74
CA LEU A 83 12.90 11.40 -10.98
C LEU A 83 13.29 12.66 -10.20
N ILE A 84 13.03 13.86 -10.73
CA ILE A 84 13.22 15.11 -9.99
C ILE A 84 12.32 15.12 -8.76
N ASN A 85 11.06 14.72 -8.90
CA ASN A 85 10.11 14.69 -7.79
C ASN A 85 10.36 13.54 -6.79
N GLN A 86 11.26 12.59 -7.12
CA GLN A 86 11.76 11.57 -6.18
C GLN A 86 12.97 12.04 -5.35
N PHE A 87 13.38 13.31 -5.48
CA PHE A 87 14.42 13.88 -4.63
C PHE A 87 14.09 13.73 -3.15
N HIS A 88 15.13 13.53 -2.34
CA HIS A 88 15.02 13.10 -0.93
C HIS A 88 14.26 14.07 -0.01
N ASP A 89 14.00 15.30 -0.41
CA ASP A 89 13.16 16.26 0.31
C ASP A 89 11.78 16.46 -0.35
N ILE A 90 11.60 16.08 -1.61
CA ILE A 90 10.30 16.22 -2.30
C ILE A 90 9.40 15.03 -1.97
N LEU A 91 9.75 13.83 -2.40
CA LEU A 91 8.94 12.63 -2.17
C LEU A 91 8.69 12.32 -0.68
N PRO A 92 9.65 12.52 0.24
CA PRO A 92 9.42 12.38 1.68
C PRO A 92 8.37 13.33 2.26
N GLY A 93 8.09 14.45 1.61
CA GLY A 93 7.08 15.41 2.05
C GLY A 93 7.59 16.49 2.99
N SER A 94 8.91 16.63 3.17
CA SER A 94 9.56 17.61 4.06
C SER A 94 9.88 18.95 3.40
N HIS A 95 9.42 19.13 2.17
CA HIS A 95 9.59 20.36 1.38
C HIS A 95 8.68 21.51 1.84
N ILE A 96 8.94 22.71 1.33
CA ILE A 96 8.06 23.87 1.49
C ILE A 96 6.83 23.77 0.58
N HIS A 97 5.77 24.53 0.91
CA HIS A 97 4.48 24.42 0.21
C HIS A 97 4.55 24.64 -1.32
N PRO A 98 5.29 25.63 -1.87
CA PRO A 98 5.41 25.78 -3.31
C PRO A 98 5.95 24.55 -4.05
N VAL A 99 6.89 23.82 -3.43
CA VAL A 99 7.43 22.56 -4.02
C VAL A 99 6.36 21.48 -4.07
N TYR A 100 5.45 21.45 -3.07
CA TYR A 100 4.30 20.54 -3.13
C TYR A 100 3.40 20.84 -4.33
N GLU A 101 3.08 22.13 -4.55
CA GLU A 101 2.21 22.55 -5.65
C GLU A 101 2.84 22.19 -6.99
N ASP A 102 4.14 22.47 -7.18
CA ASP A 102 4.89 22.15 -8.40
C ASP A 102 4.94 20.63 -8.65
N ALA A 103 5.25 19.84 -7.62
CA ALA A 103 5.30 18.39 -7.72
C ALA A 103 3.94 17.78 -8.09
N MET A 104 2.85 18.27 -7.48
CA MET A 104 1.50 17.79 -7.79
C MET A 104 1.05 18.20 -9.20
N ALA A 105 1.47 19.36 -9.69
CA ALA A 105 1.25 19.79 -11.07
C ALA A 105 2.01 18.87 -12.06
N ASP A 106 3.28 18.58 -11.78
CA ASP A 106 4.09 17.64 -12.56
C ASP A 106 3.47 16.24 -12.60
N TYR A 107 3.05 15.70 -11.46
CA TYR A 107 2.38 14.38 -11.41
C TYR A 107 1.12 14.35 -12.27
N LYS A 108 0.32 15.41 -12.24
CA LYS A 108 -0.88 15.54 -13.07
C LYS A 108 -0.56 15.60 -14.57
N GLU A 109 0.48 16.35 -14.95
CA GLU A 109 0.94 16.42 -16.35
C GLU A 109 1.44 15.06 -16.83
N ILE A 110 2.33 14.41 -16.04
CA ILE A 110 2.86 13.07 -16.35
C ILE A 110 1.72 12.08 -16.53
N GLU A 111 0.75 12.07 -15.62
CA GLU A 111 -0.39 11.18 -15.71
C GLU A 111 -1.20 11.36 -16.98
N ALA A 112 -1.52 12.60 -17.34
CA ALA A 112 -2.29 12.92 -18.53
C ALA A 112 -1.56 12.51 -19.83
N GLU A 113 -0.24 12.67 -19.88
CA GLU A 113 0.57 12.28 -21.05
C GLU A 113 0.72 10.76 -21.16
N LEU A 114 0.92 10.06 -20.04
CA LEU A 114 0.95 8.60 -20.03
C LEU A 114 -0.41 7.99 -20.41
N ASP A 115 -1.51 8.61 -19.98
CA ASP A 115 -2.86 8.16 -20.35
C ASP A 115 -3.12 8.30 -21.86
N LYS A 116 -2.53 9.28 -22.55
CA LYS A 116 -2.58 9.38 -24.03
C LYS A 116 -1.85 8.20 -24.68
N ILE A 117 -0.67 7.82 -24.16
CA ILE A 117 0.10 6.67 -24.66
C ILE A 117 -0.64 5.37 -24.39
N ILE A 118 -1.13 5.18 -23.17
CA ILE A 118 -1.90 3.98 -22.77
C ILE A 118 -3.18 3.88 -23.64
N GLY A 119 -3.86 5.00 -23.81
CA GLY A 119 -5.06 5.10 -24.61
C GLY A 119 -6.27 4.42 -23.98
N THR A 120 -7.38 4.48 -24.68
CA THR A 120 -8.64 3.80 -24.34
C THR A 120 -9.03 2.85 -25.45
N GLY A 121 -9.60 1.69 -25.11
CA GLY A 121 -10.00 0.71 -26.12
C GLY A 121 -10.91 -0.37 -25.56
N SER A 122 -11.36 -1.26 -26.43
CA SER A 122 -12.20 -2.41 -26.08
C SER A 122 -11.42 -3.63 -25.61
N LYS A 123 -10.09 -3.61 -25.75
CA LYS A 123 -9.21 -4.69 -25.31
C LYS A 123 -8.46 -4.31 -24.05
N TYR A 124 -8.33 -5.25 -23.18
CA TYR A 124 -7.53 -5.19 -21.95
C TYR A 124 -6.22 -5.93 -22.17
N PHE A 125 -5.12 -5.32 -21.79
CA PHE A 125 -3.79 -5.88 -21.93
C PHE A 125 -3.28 -6.41 -20.61
N ASN A 126 -2.73 -7.62 -20.61
CA ASN A 126 -1.93 -8.13 -19.51
C ASN A 126 -0.46 -7.79 -19.79
N THR A 127 0.08 -6.82 -19.07
CA THR A 127 1.48 -6.41 -19.16
C THR A 127 2.42 -7.23 -18.26
N LEU A 128 1.91 -8.26 -17.58
CA LEU A 128 2.66 -9.15 -16.72
C LEU A 128 3.20 -10.35 -17.51
N ASN A 129 4.26 -10.97 -17.04
CA ASN A 129 4.87 -12.15 -17.61
C ASN A 129 4.21 -13.47 -17.15
N PHE A 130 3.05 -13.39 -16.51
CA PHE A 130 2.22 -14.53 -16.11
C PHE A 130 0.75 -14.23 -16.42
N LYS A 131 -0.06 -15.28 -16.44
CA LYS A 131 -1.50 -15.21 -16.69
C LYS A 131 -2.18 -14.35 -15.62
N ARG A 132 -3.10 -13.48 -16.02
CA ARG A 132 -3.93 -12.70 -15.12
C ARG A 132 -5.31 -13.33 -14.98
N ASP A 133 -5.49 -14.05 -13.91
CA ASP A 133 -6.72 -14.79 -13.56
C ASP A 133 -7.27 -14.43 -12.16
N ALA A 134 -6.67 -13.48 -11.49
CA ALA A 134 -7.18 -12.95 -10.22
C ALA A 134 -8.36 -12.00 -10.44
N LEU A 135 -9.31 -12.00 -9.50
CA LEU A 135 -10.44 -11.09 -9.50
C LEU A 135 -9.98 -9.63 -9.59
N THR A 136 -10.49 -8.89 -10.55
CA THR A 136 -10.04 -7.54 -10.88
C THR A 136 -11.24 -6.62 -11.08
N PHE A 137 -11.17 -5.41 -10.54
CA PHE A 137 -12.16 -4.36 -10.80
C PHE A 137 -11.93 -3.74 -12.19
N VAL A 138 -12.98 -3.69 -12.98
CA VAL A 138 -12.96 -3.11 -14.34
C VAL A 138 -13.95 -1.97 -14.39
N PRO A 139 -13.49 -0.71 -14.56
CA PRO A 139 -14.35 0.45 -14.66
C PRO A 139 -15.41 0.30 -15.78
N ASN A 140 -16.65 0.62 -15.44
CA ASN A 140 -17.78 0.60 -16.37
C ASN A 140 -18.91 1.47 -15.80
N LYS A 141 -19.36 2.49 -16.53
CA LYS A 141 -20.43 3.40 -16.08
C LYS A 141 -21.74 2.69 -15.72
N LYS A 142 -22.00 1.50 -16.27
CA LYS A 142 -23.16 0.65 -15.97
C LYS A 142 -22.82 -0.47 -14.99
N GLY A 143 -21.69 -0.39 -14.30
CA GLY A 143 -21.24 -1.39 -13.32
C GLY A 143 -22.11 -1.41 -12.06
N THR A 144 -22.08 -2.55 -11.39
CA THR A 144 -22.86 -2.83 -10.18
C THR A 144 -22.13 -2.57 -8.88
N SER A 145 -20.80 -2.44 -8.95
CA SER A 145 -19.93 -2.13 -7.81
C SER A 145 -19.27 -0.76 -7.96
N THR A 146 -18.92 -0.17 -6.83
CA THR A 146 -18.14 1.09 -6.79
C THR A 146 -16.77 0.85 -6.18
N ARG A 147 -15.70 1.38 -6.80
CA ARG A 147 -14.35 1.39 -6.25
C ARG A 147 -13.67 2.71 -6.59
N TYR A 148 -13.05 3.35 -5.61
CA TYR A 148 -12.42 4.69 -5.73
C TYR A 148 -13.35 5.74 -6.36
N GLY A 149 -14.66 5.67 -6.02
CA GLY A 149 -15.67 6.57 -6.58
C GLY A 149 -16.11 6.24 -8.02
N GLU A 150 -15.54 5.24 -8.67
CA GLU A 150 -15.90 4.82 -10.03
C GLU A 150 -16.83 3.60 -10.02
N LYS A 151 -17.85 3.62 -10.88
CA LYS A 151 -18.67 2.43 -11.14
C LYS A 151 -17.91 1.43 -11.99
N GLY A 152 -18.10 0.14 -11.71
CA GLY A 152 -17.45 -0.95 -12.44
C GLY A 152 -18.00 -2.32 -12.10
N ASN A 153 -17.30 -3.34 -12.55
CA ASN A 153 -17.61 -4.73 -12.26
C ASN A 153 -16.35 -5.46 -11.81
N TRP A 154 -16.52 -6.41 -10.90
CA TRP A 154 -15.49 -7.37 -10.54
C TRP A 154 -15.51 -8.54 -11.52
N LEU A 155 -14.39 -8.80 -12.18
CA LEU A 155 -14.25 -9.82 -13.21
C LEU A 155 -12.95 -10.61 -13.02
N ILE A 156 -12.95 -11.87 -13.45
CA ILE A 156 -11.71 -12.62 -13.66
C ILE A 156 -11.32 -12.44 -15.12
N PRO A 157 -10.24 -11.72 -15.44
CA PRO A 157 -9.92 -11.35 -16.81
C PRO A 157 -9.46 -12.51 -17.68
N ASP A 158 -8.85 -13.54 -17.10
CA ASP A 158 -8.34 -14.74 -17.79
C ASP A 158 -7.48 -14.41 -19.03
N ILE A 159 -6.54 -13.47 -18.87
CA ILE A 159 -5.68 -12.98 -19.96
C ILE A 159 -4.29 -13.64 -19.83
N PRO A 160 -3.81 -14.37 -20.86
CA PRO A 160 -2.46 -14.92 -20.87
C PRO A 160 -1.37 -13.84 -20.68
N ALA A 161 -0.15 -14.27 -20.33
CA ALA A 161 1.00 -13.40 -20.20
C ALA A 161 1.23 -12.56 -21.47
N LEU A 162 1.58 -11.27 -21.30
CA LEU A 162 1.98 -10.35 -22.39
C LEU A 162 1.00 -10.36 -23.58
N SER A 163 -0.30 -10.45 -23.31
CA SER A 163 -1.33 -10.56 -24.34
C SER A 163 -2.51 -9.64 -24.09
N SER A 164 -3.53 -9.70 -24.93
CA SER A 164 -4.75 -8.92 -24.78
C SER A 164 -6.00 -9.75 -25.00
N ALA A 165 -7.08 -9.37 -24.32
CA ALA A 165 -8.40 -9.95 -24.52
C ALA A 165 -9.51 -8.90 -24.35
N SER A 166 -10.68 -9.19 -24.94
CA SER A 166 -11.91 -8.48 -24.59
C SER A 166 -12.52 -9.17 -23.38
N LEU A 167 -12.75 -8.40 -22.30
CA LEU A 167 -13.34 -8.95 -21.09
C LEU A 167 -14.86 -9.12 -21.27
N ARG A 168 -15.36 -10.24 -20.78
CA ARG A 168 -16.77 -10.54 -20.71
C ARG A 168 -17.18 -10.73 -19.25
N LYS A 169 -18.28 -10.14 -18.84
CA LYS A 169 -18.87 -10.41 -17.52
C LYS A 169 -19.45 -11.82 -17.54
N THR A 170 -18.91 -12.67 -16.69
CA THR A 170 -19.48 -13.99 -16.43
C THR A 170 -20.44 -13.85 -15.26
N TYR A 171 -21.72 -14.07 -15.48
CA TYR A 171 -22.70 -14.08 -14.40
C TYR A 171 -22.71 -15.46 -13.73
N VAL A 172 -22.54 -15.45 -12.43
CA VAL A 172 -22.70 -16.63 -11.59
C VAL A 172 -23.98 -16.45 -10.79
N ASN A 173 -24.97 -17.30 -11.06
CA ASN A 173 -26.26 -17.25 -10.37
C ASN A 173 -26.18 -17.86 -8.97
N GLY A 174 -27.14 -17.54 -8.11
CA GLY A 174 -27.31 -18.07 -6.76
C GLY A 174 -26.77 -17.13 -5.68
N GLU A 175 -27.37 -17.26 -4.52
CA GLU A 175 -26.87 -16.60 -3.31
C GLU A 175 -25.51 -17.18 -2.93
N TRP A 176 -24.60 -16.30 -2.50
CA TRP A 176 -23.23 -16.70 -2.16
C TRP A 176 -22.77 -16.13 -0.82
N ILE A 177 -23.58 -15.27 -0.22
CA ILE A 177 -23.30 -14.59 1.03
C ILE A 177 -24.60 -14.52 1.84
N GLU A 178 -24.51 -14.90 3.10
CA GLU A 178 -25.56 -14.67 4.08
C GLU A 178 -25.11 -13.56 5.03
N ILE A 179 -26.02 -12.65 5.36
CA ILE A 179 -25.73 -11.47 6.18
C ILE A 179 -26.72 -11.44 7.33
N ASP A 180 -26.23 -11.75 8.52
CA ASP A 180 -26.94 -11.68 9.79
C ASP A 180 -26.00 -11.11 10.85
N GLU A 181 -25.96 -11.62 12.07
CA GLU A 181 -24.96 -11.26 13.10
C GLU A 181 -23.54 -11.57 12.64
N THR A 182 -23.38 -12.61 11.81
CA THR A 182 -22.14 -12.94 11.08
C THR A 182 -22.38 -12.84 9.57
N VAL A 183 -21.33 -12.54 8.84
CA VAL A 183 -21.35 -12.53 7.37
C VAL A 183 -20.68 -13.79 6.87
N GLU A 184 -21.50 -14.66 6.26
CA GLU A 184 -21.05 -15.94 5.74
C GLU A 184 -20.69 -15.85 4.25
N THR A 185 -19.46 -16.18 3.90
CA THR A 185 -18.97 -16.26 2.51
C THR A 185 -18.54 -17.70 2.19
N PRO A 186 -18.18 -18.03 0.94
CA PRO A 186 -17.60 -19.35 0.62
C PRO A 186 -16.33 -19.68 1.41
N TYR A 187 -15.58 -18.67 1.87
CA TYR A 187 -14.28 -18.86 2.51
C TYR A 187 -14.29 -18.57 4.01
N TYR A 188 -15.08 -17.59 4.44
CA TYR A 188 -15.02 -17.06 5.79
C TYR A 188 -16.39 -16.94 6.45
N SER A 189 -16.40 -17.10 7.78
CA SER A 189 -17.39 -16.53 8.66
C SER A 189 -16.79 -15.27 9.29
N VAL A 190 -17.41 -14.11 9.06
CA VAL A 190 -16.85 -12.82 9.47
C VAL A 190 -17.79 -12.13 10.43
N LYS A 191 -17.29 -11.73 11.60
CA LYS A 191 -18.03 -10.89 12.56
C LYS A 191 -17.41 -9.50 12.58
N PHE A 192 -18.21 -8.51 12.24
CA PHE A 192 -17.79 -7.11 12.26
C PHE A 192 -18.25 -6.40 13.56
N ASN A 193 -17.44 -5.42 13.96
CA ASN A 193 -17.86 -4.38 14.88
C ASN A 193 -18.47 -3.20 14.10
N GLY A 194 -19.23 -2.34 14.80
CA GLY A 194 -19.89 -1.19 14.18
C GLY A 194 -18.94 -0.15 13.57
N ASP A 195 -17.68 -0.15 13.95
CA ASP A 195 -16.62 0.74 13.44
C ASP A 195 -15.84 0.17 12.23
N GLY A 196 -16.26 -1.00 11.72
CA GLY A 196 -15.61 -1.66 10.59
C GLY A 196 -14.41 -2.52 10.98
N SER A 197 -14.03 -2.59 12.25
CA SER A 197 -13.06 -3.59 12.68
C SER A 197 -13.69 -4.98 12.65
N ILE A 198 -12.84 -6.00 12.48
CA ILE A 198 -13.25 -7.40 12.38
C ILE A 198 -13.00 -8.07 13.74
N ALA A 199 -14.08 -8.49 14.40
CA ALA A 199 -14.02 -9.16 15.70
C ALA A 199 -13.67 -10.64 15.56
N SER A 200 -14.03 -11.27 14.41
CA SER A 200 -13.70 -12.66 14.10
C SER A 200 -13.60 -12.82 12.59
N LEU A 201 -12.57 -13.51 12.14
CA LEU A 201 -12.32 -13.89 10.76
C LEU A 201 -11.99 -15.38 10.73
N TYR A 202 -13.03 -16.20 10.77
CA TYR A 202 -12.87 -17.65 10.78
C TYR A 202 -12.77 -18.21 9.36
N ASP A 203 -11.66 -18.87 9.06
CA ASP A 203 -11.39 -19.53 7.81
C ASP A 203 -12.03 -20.92 7.80
N LYS A 204 -12.99 -21.14 6.90
CA LYS A 204 -13.77 -22.38 6.81
C LYS A 204 -12.98 -23.55 6.23
N GLU A 205 -11.99 -23.26 5.39
CA GLU A 205 -11.16 -24.30 4.76
C GLU A 205 -10.08 -24.80 5.72
N LEU A 206 -9.43 -23.87 6.42
CA LEU A 206 -8.36 -24.19 7.37
C LEU A 206 -8.89 -24.50 8.79
N GLY A 207 -10.17 -24.20 9.08
CA GLY A 207 -10.76 -24.37 10.40
C GLY A 207 -10.10 -23.47 11.45
N ARG A 208 -9.70 -22.25 11.08
CA ARG A 208 -8.85 -21.38 11.88
C ARG A 208 -9.39 -19.96 12.01
N GLU A 209 -9.26 -19.39 13.21
CA GLU A 209 -9.49 -17.97 13.49
C GLU A 209 -8.23 -17.16 13.21
N TRP A 210 -8.34 -16.15 12.33
CA TRP A 210 -7.24 -15.27 11.99
C TRP A 210 -7.17 -14.00 12.83
N ALA A 211 -8.31 -13.49 13.31
CA ALA A 211 -8.34 -12.28 14.11
C ALA A 211 -7.90 -12.56 15.56
N ASP A 212 -7.03 -11.71 16.09
CA ASP A 212 -6.64 -11.66 17.49
C ASP A 212 -6.79 -10.23 18.01
N GLY A 213 -7.95 -9.96 18.62
CA GLY A 213 -8.29 -8.64 19.11
C GLY A 213 -8.62 -7.64 18.01
N ASP A 214 -7.81 -6.60 17.88
CA ASP A 214 -8.02 -5.52 16.91
C ASP A 214 -7.57 -5.92 15.50
N PHE A 215 -8.48 -6.40 14.65
CA PHE A 215 -8.22 -6.68 13.25
C PHE A 215 -8.91 -5.64 12.37
N ASN A 216 -8.18 -4.97 11.48
CA ASN A 216 -8.64 -3.82 10.69
C ASN A 216 -9.17 -2.66 11.57
N LYS A 217 -8.52 -2.40 12.69
CA LYS A 217 -8.92 -1.35 13.63
C LYS A 217 -8.22 -0.05 13.31
N LEU A 218 -9.00 1.01 13.01
CA LEU A 218 -8.45 2.35 12.91
C LEU A 218 -8.10 2.86 14.32
N LYS A 219 -6.87 3.30 14.50
CA LYS A 219 -6.39 3.99 15.69
C LYS A 219 -5.72 5.29 15.30
N ILE A 220 -5.92 6.33 16.09
CA ILE A 220 -5.29 7.62 15.88
C ILE A 220 -4.56 8.00 17.17
N TYR A 221 -3.34 8.48 17.01
CA TYR A 221 -2.45 8.81 18.11
C TYR A 221 -2.00 10.25 18.01
N THR A 222 -1.70 10.87 19.14
CA THR A 222 -0.95 12.12 19.15
C THR A 222 0.51 11.82 18.89
N ASP A 223 1.05 12.43 17.86
CA ASP A 223 2.45 12.34 17.45
C ASP A 223 2.97 13.76 17.25
N CYS A 224 3.87 14.19 18.12
CA CYS A 224 4.40 15.54 18.13
C CYS A 224 5.89 15.49 18.48
N PRO A 225 6.75 15.08 17.52
CA PRO A 225 8.18 15.19 17.68
C PRO A 225 8.59 16.63 17.98
N GLY A 226 9.47 16.85 18.92
CA GLY A 226 9.89 18.20 19.32
C GLY A 226 10.62 18.96 18.20
N ASN A 227 11.31 18.22 17.32
CA ASN A 227 11.97 18.70 16.11
C ASN A 227 11.66 17.75 14.97
N TYR A 228 11.74 18.23 13.73
CA TYR A 228 11.63 17.40 12.52
C TYR A 228 10.30 16.66 12.38
N ASP A 229 9.22 17.36 12.59
CA ASP A 229 7.83 16.84 12.56
C ASP A 229 7.48 16.05 11.28
N ALA A 230 8.00 16.49 10.13
CA ALA A 230 7.79 15.79 8.85
C ALA A 230 8.67 14.54 8.68
N TRP A 231 9.69 14.40 9.53
CA TRP A 231 10.72 13.36 9.39
C TRP A 231 10.56 12.21 10.38
N ASP A 232 10.17 12.52 11.62
CA ASP A 232 10.20 11.55 12.70
C ASP A 232 8.82 11.20 13.25
N ILE A 233 8.74 10.03 13.89
CA ILE A 233 7.62 9.54 14.69
C ILE A 233 8.17 9.27 16.10
N LEU A 234 7.42 9.69 17.12
CA LEU A 234 7.79 9.42 18.52
C LEU A 234 7.74 7.91 18.82
N PRO A 235 8.75 7.35 19.51
CA PRO A 235 8.75 5.93 19.89
C PRO A 235 7.56 5.52 20.77
N ASN A 236 7.05 6.46 21.56
CA ASN A 236 5.96 6.25 22.51
C ASN A 236 4.62 6.86 22.04
N TYR A 237 4.42 7.02 20.73
CA TYR A 237 3.16 7.57 20.21
C TYR A 237 1.94 6.76 20.66
N LYS A 238 2.08 5.43 20.84
CA LYS A 238 1.00 4.53 21.26
C LYS A 238 0.43 4.84 22.63
N ASP A 239 1.17 5.54 23.48
CA ASP A 239 0.71 5.95 24.83
C ASP A 239 -0.33 7.08 24.78
N LYS A 240 -0.55 7.68 23.61
CA LYS A 240 -1.38 8.88 23.42
C LYS A 240 -2.45 8.67 22.34
N GLN A 241 -3.20 7.60 22.46
CA GLN A 241 -4.34 7.34 21.59
C GLN A 241 -5.44 8.38 21.83
N ILE A 242 -6.11 8.79 20.76
CA ILE A 242 -7.28 9.68 20.81
C ILE A 242 -8.55 8.92 20.43
N ASP A 243 -9.68 9.40 20.92
CA ASP A 243 -10.97 8.80 20.63
C ASP A 243 -11.41 9.07 19.18
N ILE A 244 -12.07 8.07 18.61
CA ILE A 244 -12.70 8.11 17.30
C ILE A 244 -14.19 7.83 17.49
N THR A 245 -15.03 8.67 16.89
CA THR A 245 -16.48 8.51 16.96
C THR A 245 -16.97 7.78 15.71
N VAL A 246 -17.80 6.76 15.90
CA VAL A 246 -18.54 6.10 14.81
C VAL A 246 -19.74 6.99 14.46
N SER A 247 -19.65 7.72 13.34
CA SER A 247 -20.74 8.60 12.90
C SER A 247 -21.81 7.86 12.09
N LYS A 248 -21.42 6.75 11.44
CA LYS A 248 -22.30 5.83 10.75
C LYS A 248 -21.82 4.40 10.99
N PRO A 249 -22.55 3.59 11.74
CA PRO A 249 -22.19 2.19 11.96
C PRO A 249 -22.10 1.40 10.66
N LEU A 250 -21.25 0.36 10.66
CA LEU A 250 -21.06 -0.52 9.51
C LEU A 250 -22.40 -1.09 9.04
N SER A 251 -22.67 -0.99 7.76
CA SER A 251 -23.86 -1.55 7.14
C SER A 251 -23.58 -1.98 5.70
N LEU A 252 -24.39 -2.86 5.15
CA LEU A 252 -24.30 -3.25 3.75
C LEU A 252 -24.46 -2.02 2.85
N PHE A 253 -23.51 -1.82 1.96
CA PHE A 253 -23.47 -0.70 1.02
C PHE A 253 -23.88 -1.10 -0.40
N GLU A 254 -23.24 -2.13 -0.95
CA GLU A 254 -23.53 -2.69 -2.28
C GLU A 254 -23.37 -4.21 -2.25
N LYS A 255 -24.17 -4.92 -3.04
CA LYS A 255 -24.05 -6.37 -3.25
C LYS A 255 -24.32 -6.72 -4.70
N ASP A 256 -23.47 -7.52 -5.30
CA ASP A 256 -23.70 -8.13 -6.62
C ASP A 256 -23.33 -9.62 -6.65
N SER A 257 -23.20 -10.21 -7.84
CA SER A 257 -22.85 -11.63 -8.00
C SER A 257 -21.43 -11.98 -7.56
N GLU A 258 -20.54 -11.02 -7.38
CA GLU A 258 -19.11 -11.24 -7.09
C GLU A 258 -18.62 -10.55 -5.82
N CYS A 259 -19.26 -9.47 -5.43
CA CYS A 259 -18.77 -8.60 -4.36
C CYS A 259 -19.92 -8.15 -3.45
N ALA A 260 -19.67 -8.18 -2.15
CA ALA A 260 -20.47 -7.49 -1.15
C ALA A 260 -19.60 -6.46 -0.44
N SER A 261 -20.08 -5.23 -0.38
CA SER A 261 -19.37 -4.08 0.21
C SER A 261 -20.12 -3.59 1.44
N PHE A 262 -19.40 -3.33 2.51
CA PHE A 262 -19.93 -2.78 3.76
C PHE A 262 -19.27 -1.42 3.99
N LEU A 263 -20.02 -0.45 4.48
CA LEU A 263 -19.52 0.92 4.69
C LEU A 263 -19.77 1.36 6.13
N THR A 264 -18.76 2.02 6.69
CA THR A 264 -18.82 2.75 7.96
C THR A 264 -18.20 4.14 7.80
N GLU A 265 -18.63 5.09 8.64
CA GLU A 265 -18.02 6.42 8.71
C GLU A 265 -17.54 6.70 10.15
N LEU A 266 -16.28 7.10 10.24
CA LEU A 266 -15.60 7.44 11.48
C LEU A 266 -15.22 8.92 11.48
N LYS A 267 -15.19 9.56 12.63
CA LYS A 267 -14.86 10.98 12.79
C LYS A 267 -13.93 11.21 13.96
N THR A 268 -13.04 12.18 13.76
CA THR A 268 -12.38 12.90 14.84
C THR A 268 -12.99 14.30 14.95
N GLU A 269 -12.35 15.18 15.69
CA GLU A 269 -12.78 16.59 15.79
C GLU A 269 -12.77 17.31 14.42
N LYS A 270 -11.79 17.01 13.55
CA LYS A 270 -11.53 17.76 12.31
C LYS A 270 -11.55 16.93 11.03
N SER A 271 -11.50 15.61 11.17
CA SER A 271 -11.33 14.71 10.04
C SER A 271 -12.48 13.71 9.94
N THR A 272 -12.75 13.27 8.70
CA THR A 272 -13.68 12.20 8.42
C THR A 272 -12.99 11.05 7.73
N TRP A 273 -13.44 9.82 8.03
CA TRP A 273 -12.89 8.61 7.51
C TRP A 273 -14.01 7.68 7.06
N THR A 274 -14.15 7.48 5.76
CA THR A 274 -15.08 6.49 5.22
C THR A 274 -14.30 5.21 4.91
N MET A 275 -14.71 4.11 5.50
CA MET A 275 -14.15 2.79 5.27
C MET A 275 -15.14 1.93 4.51
N ILE A 276 -14.70 1.31 3.42
CA ILE A 276 -15.50 0.36 2.63
C ILE A 276 -14.76 -0.97 2.64
N ILE A 277 -15.39 -2.00 3.19
CA ILE A 277 -14.85 -3.35 3.29
C ILE A 277 -15.55 -4.23 2.25
N ARG A 278 -14.78 -4.95 1.43
CA ARG A 278 -15.31 -5.81 0.38
C ARG A 278 -14.93 -7.26 0.60
N LEU A 279 -15.93 -8.10 0.56
CA LEU A 279 -15.83 -9.55 0.55
C LEU A 279 -16.20 -10.06 -0.84
N PHE A 280 -15.58 -11.16 -1.27
CA PHE A 280 -15.71 -11.64 -2.64
C PHE A 280 -16.16 -13.09 -2.70
N ARG A 281 -16.94 -13.42 -3.73
CA ARG A 281 -17.40 -14.79 -4.01
C ARG A 281 -16.28 -15.71 -4.46
N ARG A 282 -15.36 -15.23 -5.28
CA ARG A 282 -14.30 -16.01 -5.94
C ARG A 282 -12.88 -15.54 -5.58
N SER A 283 -12.71 -14.92 -4.45
CA SER A 283 -11.41 -14.54 -3.92
C SER A 283 -11.42 -14.64 -2.40
N ARG A 284 -10.32 -15.12 -1.83
CA ARG A 284 -10.07 -15.12 -0.38
C ARG A 284 -9.64 -13.74 0.13
N GLY A 285 -9.24 -12.85 -0.77
CA GLY A 285 -8.84 -11.49 -0.40
C GLY A 285 -9.99 -10.69 0.19
N ILE A 286 -9.69 -9.89 1.21
CA ILE A 286 -10.58 -8.87 1.76
C ILE A 286 -9.99 -7.53 1.36
N GLU A 287 -10.79 -6.67 0.70
CA GLU A 287 -10.34 -5.34 0.33
C GLU A 287 -10.90 -4.30 1.29
N VAL A 288 -10.02 -3.47 1.83
CA VAL A 288 -10.41 -2.33 2.66
C VAL A 288 -10.01 -1.05 1.93
N GLU A 289 -10.99 -0.26 1.53
CA GLU A 289 -10.80 1.06 0.92
C GLU A 289 -11.06 2.13 1.98
N ASN A 290 -10.08 3.02 2.16
CA ASN A 290 -10.18 4.14 3.07
C ASN A 290 -10.21 5.45 2.28
N ILE A 291 -11.27 6.22 2.45
CA ILE A 291 -11.45 7.56 1.90
C ILE A 291 -11.37 8.53 3.06
N VAL A 292 -10.32 9.35 3.07
CA VAL A 292 -9.97 10.16 4.24
C VAL A 292 -9.95 11.63 3.87
N ASP A 293 -10.73 12.44 4.59
CA ASP A 293 -10.60 13.90 4.63
C ASP A 293 -9.84 14.26 5.91
N TRP A 294 -8.51 14.43 5.76
CA TRP A 294 -7.58 14.57 6.88
C TRP A 294 -7.25 16.04 7.15
N ASN A 295 -7.68 16.55 8.30
CA ASN A 295 -7.49 17.92 8.72
C ASN A 295 -6.81 18.04 10.11
N GLU A 296 -6.17 16.96 10.55
CA GLU A 296 -5.47 16.92 11.84
C GLU A 296 -4.03 17.42 11.73
N LYS A 297 -3.52 17.96 12.85
CA LYS A 297 -2.10 18.28 13.03
C LYS A 297 -1.55 17.47 14.18
N HIS A 298 -0.29 17.07 14.08
CA HIS A 298 0.41 16.26 15.10
C HIS A 298 -0.36 14.99 15.48
N LYS A 299 -0.88 14.31 14.48
CA LYS A 299 -1.61 13.04 14.62
C LYS A 299 -1.08 12.01 13.66
N LEU A 300 -1.05 10.77 14.12
CA LEU A 300 -0.69 9.59 13.35
C LEU A 300 -1.87 8.62 13.31
N ALA A 301 -2.36 8.31 12.12
CA ALA A 301 -3.42 7.32 11.91
C ALA A 301 -2.82 5.98 11.51
N LYS A 302 -3.31 4.90 12.09
CA LYS A 302 -2.90 3.53 11.80
C LYS A 302 -4.12 2.62 11.64
N ALA A 303 -4.08 1.71 10.67
CA ALA A 303 -4.94 0.53 10.65
C ALA A 303 -4.16 -0.62 11.28
N GLU A 304 -4.66 -1.15 12.39
CA GLU A 304 -4.03 -2.25 13.11
C GLU A 304 -4.70 -3.58 12.77
N PHE A 305 -3.88 -4.63 12.62
CA PHE A 305 -4.32 -5.98 12.31
C PHE A 305 -3.71 -6.93 13.33
N GLY A 306 -4.45 -7.24 14.40
CA GLY A 306 -4.10 -8.29 15.35
C GLY A 306 -4.34 -9.64 14.68
N CYS A 307 -3.26 -10.35 14.36
CA CYS A 307 -3.33 -11.63 13.66
C CYS A 307 -2.93 -12.78 14.57
N ASN A 308 -3.73 -13.84 14.57
CA ASN A 308 -3.42 -15.10 15.28
C ASN A 308 -2.43 -15.93 14.45
N VAL A 309 -1.22 -15.40 14.28
CA VAL A 309 -0.11 -16.02 13.54
C VAL A 309 1.14 -15.97 14.39
N LEU A 310 1.68 -17.15 14.73
CA LEU A 310 2.91 -17.31 15.52
C LEU A 310 4.10 -17.45 14.59
N THR A 311 4.67 -16.35 14.15
CA THR A 311 5.88 -16.34 13.34
C THR A 311 6.95 -15.43 13.95
N ARG A 312 8.21 -15.79 13.77
CA ARG A 312 9.35 -14.97 14.22
C ARG A 312 9.79 -13.94 13.19
N LYS A 313 9.30 -14.07 11.96
CA LYS A 313 9.69 -13.24 10.82
C LYS A 313 8.46 -12.77 10.06
N ALA A 314 8.46 -11.51 9.70
CA ALA A 314 7.58 -10.94 8.70
C ALA A 314 8.35 -10.78 7.39
N LEU A 315 7.78 -11.19 6.27
CA LEU A 315 8.33 -10.89 4.94
C LEU A 315 7.77 -9.55 4.48
N CYS A 316 8.64 -8.60 4.20
CA CYS A 316 8.27 -7.27 3.76
C CYS A 316 8.87 -6.99 2.39
N ASP A 317 8.07 -6.57 1.41
CA ASP A 317 8.62 -6.20 0.12
C ASP A 317 9.44 -4.91 0.18
N THR A 318 10.46 -4.86 -0.66
CA THR A 318 11.35 -3.70 -0.85
C THR A 318 11.46 -3.37 -2.33
N SER A 319 12.22 -2.33 -2.68
CA SER A 319 12.34 -1.88 -4.08
C SER A 319 12.85 -2.96 -5.04
N ALA A 320 13.73 -3.85 -4.58
CA ALA A 320 14.42 -4.84 -5.42
C ALA A 320 14.19 -6.30 -4.99
N GLY A 321 13.23 -6.54 -4.12
CA GLY A 321 12.94 -7.88 -3.60
C GLY A 321 12.11 -7.84 -2.33
N PHE A 322 12.45 -8.65 -1.36
CA PHE A 322 11.84 -8.65 -0.03
C PHE A 322 12.91 -8.85 1.04
N ILE A 323 12.55 -8.50 2.26
CA ILE A 323 13.40 -8.67 3.44
C ILE A 323 12.61 -9.32 4.56
N GLU A 324 13.29 -10.15 5.35
CA GLU A 324 12.77 -10.70 6.59
C GLU A 324 13.03 -9.73 7.75
N ARG A 325 11.98 -9.44 8.53
CA ARG A 325 12.08 -8.64 9.75
C ARG A 325 11.54 -9.38 10.94
N ASP A 326 12.23 -9.21 12.08
CA ASP A 326 11.78 -9.84 13.33
C ASP A 326 10.43 -9.31 13.79
N THR A 327 9.54 -10.22 14.20
CA THR A 327 8.25 -9.89 14.81
C THR A 327 8.35 -9.69 16.33
N HIS A 328 9.46 -10.07 16.94
CA HIS A 328 9.73 -9.91 18.37
C HIS A 328 10.68 -8.74 18.65
N LYS A 329 10.73 -8.28 19.89
CA LYS A 329 11.53 -7.13 20.36
C LYS A 329 12.37 -7.50 21.57
N ASN A 330 13.23 -8.52 21.44
CA ASN A 330 14.02 -9.05 22.55
C ASN A 330 15.30 -8.26 22.84
N THR A 331 15.79 -7.51 21.84
CA THR A 331 17.00 -6.69 21.95
C THR A 331 16.69 -5.22 21.76
N SER A 332 17.61 -4.34 22.19
CA SER A 332 17.48 -2.89 21.94
C SER A 332 17.46 -2.55 20.45
N TRP A 333 18.17 -3.30 19.61
CA TRP A 333 18.12 -3.16 18.15
C TRP A 333 16.73 -3.42 17.58
N GLN A 334 16.08 -4.50 18.05
CA GLN A 334 14.71 -4.83 17.63
C GLN A 334 13.69 -3.84 18.18
N GLN A 335 13.89 -3.33 19.40
CA GLN A 335 13.04 -2.29 19.98
C GLN A 335 13.16 -0.97 19.22
N ALA A 336 14.38 -0.61 18.77
CA ALA A 336 14.61 0.60 17.97
C ALA A 336 13.89 0.55 16.61
N ARG A 337 13.62 -0.64 16.08
CA ARG A 337 12.86 -0.85 14.83
C ARG A 337 11.36 -0.92 15.08
N PHE A 338 10.79 0.05 15.80
CA PHE A 338 9.35 0.08 16.13
C PHE A 338 8.47 0.45 14.93
N GLU A 339 9.01 1.10 13.89
CA GLU A 339 8.38 1.40 12.62
C GLU A 339 9.29 0.96 11.48
N THR A 340 8.78 0.16 10.56
CA THR A 340 9.50 -0.29 9.37
C THR A 340 8.64 -0.10 8.14
N CYS A 341 9.23 0.16 6.98
CA CYS A 341 8.48 0.30 5.74
C CYS A 341 8.39 -1.02 4.97
N HIS A 342 7.28 -1.20 4.29
CA HIS A 342 7.13 -2.09 3.15
C HIS A 342 6.46 -1.31 2.02
N HIS A 343 6.63 -1.75 0.76
CA HIS A 343 6.16 -0.96 -0.37
C HIS A 343 4.77 -1.37 -0.84
N LYS A 344 4.48 -2.66 -0.92
CA LYS A 344 3.23 -3.20 -1.48
C LYS A 344 2.58 -4.23 -0.60
N TRP A 345 3.38 -5.07 0.08
CA TRP A 345 2.88 -6.17 0.87
C TRP A 345 3.77 -6.47 2.07
N CYS A 346 3.17 -7.07 3.07
CA CYS A 346 3.84 -7.67 4.22
C CYS A 346 3.14 -9.00 4.48
N ASP A 347 3.90 -10.06 4.66
CA ASP A 347 3.39 -11.42 4.88
C ASP A 347 3.82 -11.94 6.25
N LEU A 348 2.85 -12.47 6.99
CA LEU A 348 3.03 -13.23 8.22
C LEU A 348 2.56 -14.65 7.97
N ALA A 349 3.48 -15.61 7.93
CA ALA A 349 3.16 -17.00 7.61
C ALA A 349 3.67 -17.99 8.66
N GLU A 350 2.92 -19.05 8.81
CA GLU A 350 3.25 -20.30 9.49
C GLU A 350 3.26 -21.44 8.47
N THR A 351 3.55 -22.67 8.91
CA THR A 351 3.63 -23.85 8.03
C THR A 351 2.29 -24.21 7.38
N ASP A 352 1.18 -23.85 7.98
CA ASP A 352 -0.19 -24.22 7.60
C ASP A 352 -1.08 -23.03 7.23
N GLY A 353 -0.52 -21.84 7.10
CA GLY A 353 -1.24 -20.65 6.65
C GLY A 353 -0.59 -19.35 7.07
N GLY A 354 -1.21 -18.23 6.69
CA GLY A 354 -0.70 -16.89 7.00
C GLY A 354 -1.65 -15.79 6.57
N VAL A 355 -1.22 -14.56 6.80
CA VAL A 355 -1.92 -13.32 6.42
C VAL A 355 -0.94 -12.44 5.64
N ALA A 356 -1.37 -11.93 4.47
CA ALA A 356 -0.57 -11.06 3.60
C ALA A 356 -1.33 -9.81 3.17
#